data_99a4a3fa21b1dd62b9d0430f638b2e3e
#
_entry.id   99a4a3fa21b1dd62b9d0430f638b2e3e
#
_cell.length_a   1.000
_cell.length_b   1.000
_cell.length_c   1.000
_cell.angle_alpha   90.00
_cell.angle_beta   90.00
_cell.angle_gamma   90.00
#
_symmetry.space_group_name_H-M   'P 1'
#
loop_
_entity.id
_entity.type
_entity.pdbx_description
1 polymer ?
#
loop_
_entity_poly.entity_id
_entity_poly.type
_entity_poly.pdbx_seq_one_letter_code
_entity_poly.pdbx_strand_id
1 'polypeptide(L)'
;METVVLNELIAQGLTLATAESMTGGLIASRLTDIPGSSQAFLGSIVSYANTVKYEILNVPEGPVVSEQAVLSMARGVCEALGADVSVAVTGVAGPE
;
A
#
# COMPACT_ATOMS: atom_id res chain seq x y z
N MET A 1 13.28 7.19 8.40
CA MET A 1 12.02 6.56 8.87
C MET A 1 11.76 5.25 8.17
N GLU A 2 11.78 5.23 6.84
CA GLU A 2 11.55 4.00 6.10
C GLU A 2 12.53 2.89 6.45
N THR A 3 13.81 3.24 6.62
CA THR A 3 14.84 2.26 6.97
C THR A 3 14.57 1.64 8.34
N VAL A 4 14.13 2.45 9.30
CA VAL A 4 13.84 1.95 10.65
C VAL A 4 12.68 0.97 10.61
N VAL A 5 11.62 1.29 9.88
CA VAL A 5 10.45 0.43 9.76
C VAL A 5 10.83 -0.90 9.10
N LEU A 6 11.55 -0.84 7.98
CA LEU A 6 11.94 -2.05 7.27
C LEU A 6 12.86 -2.94 8.12
N ASN A 7 13.82 -2.34 8.82
CA ASN A 7 14.70 -3.13 9.66
C ASN A 7 13.95 -3.83 10.77
N GLU A 8 12.96 -3.15 11.34
CA GLU A 8 12.13 -3.76 12.39
C GLU A 8 11.31 -4.92 11.84
N LEU A 9 10.72 -4.74 10.66
CA LEU A 9 9.94 -5.82 10.04
C LEU A 9 10.82 -7.02 9.72
N ILE A 10 12.02 -6.78 9.18
CA ILE A 10 12.96 -7.86 8.90
C ILE A 10 13.31 -8.60 10.18
N ALA A 11 13.58 -7.87 11.25
CA ALA A 11 13.95 -8.48 12.52
C ALA A 11 12.84 -9.36 13.09
N GLN A 12 11.58 -9.00 12.84
CA GLN A 12 10.44 -9.76 13.33
C GLN A 12 9.94 -10.80 12.33
N GLY A 13 10.53 -10.88 11.15
CA GLY A 13 10.11 -11.82 10.13
C GLY A 13 8.77 -11.49 9.51
N LEU A 14 8.39 -10.20 9.49
CA LEU A 14 7.12 -9.75 8.96
C LEU A 14 7.29 -9.16 7.56
N THR A 15 6.25 -9.24 6.75
CA THR A 15 6.26 -8.72 5.39
C THR A 15 5.29 -7.56 5.25
N LEU A 16 5.60 -6.67 4.31
CA LEU A 16 4.90 -5.41 4.10
C LEU A 16 4.44 -5.29 2.64
N ALA A 17 3.24 -4.78 2.45
CA ALA A 17 2.74 -4.41 1.14
C ALA A 17 2.16 -3.00 1.22
N THR A 18 2.07 -2.32 0.07
CA THR A 18 1.46 -0.99 0.02
C THR A 18 0.37 -0.96 -1.03
N ALA A 19 -0.64 -0.14 -0.77
CA ALA A 19 -1.69 0.16 -1.73
C ALA A 19 -1.68 1.66 -1.93
N GLU A 20 -1.50 2.09 -3.16
CA GLU A 20 -1.32 3.50 -3.47
C GLU A 20 -2.33 3.95 -4.51
N SER A 21 -2.65 5.22 -4.51
CA SER A 21 -3.57 5.81 -5.46
C SER A 21 -2.93 7.06 -6.03
N MET A 22 -3.17 8.22 -5.42
CA MET A 22 -2.66 9.48 -5.97
C MET A 22 -1.13 9.57 -5.98
N THR A 23 -0.46 8.81 -5.14
CA THR A 23 1.00 8.81 -5.10
C THR A 23 1.63 8.13 -6.31
N GLY A 24 0.86 7.31 -7.03
CA GLY A 24 1.33 6.69 -8.27
C GLY A 24 2.48 5.71 -8.12
N GLY A 25 2.69 5.19 -6.90
CA GLY A 25 3.77 4.24 -6.64
C GLY A 25 4.97 4.86 -5.94
N LEU A 26 4.87 6.10 -5.49
CA LEU A 26 5.98 6.79 -4.86
C LEU A 26 6.43 6.11 -3.57
N ILE A 27 5.48 5.61 -2.77
CA ILE A 27 5.84 4.94 -1.51
C ILE A 27 6.63 3.67 -1.81
N ALA A 28 6.16 2.87 -2.77
CA ALA A 28 6.87 1.67 -3.18
C ALA A 28 8.27 2.01 -3.68
N SER A 29 8.38 3.07 -4.47
CA SER A 29 9.67 3.51 -5.00
C SER A 29 10.65 3.85 -3.87
N ARG A 30 10.18 4.57 -2.86
CA ARG A 30 11.03 4.95 -1.73
C ARG A 30 11.46 3.73 -0.92
N LEU A 31 10.57 2.75 -0.77
CA LEU A 31 10.90 1.54 -0.03
C LEU A 31 11.92 0.68 -0.78
N THR A 32 11.76 0.55 -2.08
CA THR A 32 12.67 -0.29 -2.87
C THR A 32 14.07 0.33 -3.00
N ASP A 33 14.20 1.63 -2.72
CA ASP A 33 15.52 2.26 -2.72
C ASP A 33 16.38 1.83 -1.52
N ILE A 34 15.78 1.25 -0.51
CA ILE A 34 16.51 0.88 0.71
C ILE A 34 17.16 -0.48 0.52
N PRO A 35 18.50 -0.58 0.74
CA PRO A 35 19.18 -1.88 0.61
C PRO A 35 18.55 -2.93 1.52
N GLY A 36 18.33 -4.12 0.98
CA GLY A 36 17.75 -5.23 1.73
C GLY A 36 16.25 -5.18 1.85
N SER A 37 15.57 -4.21 1.22
CA SER A 37 14.13 -4.05 1.36
C SER A 37 13.35 -5.30 0.92
N SER A 38 13.89 -6.07 -0.04
CA SER A 38 13.20 -7.26 -0.53
C SER A 38 13.01 -8.32 0.54
N GLN A 39 13.71 -8.23 1.65
CA GLN A 39 13.52 -9.18 2.74
C GLN A 39 12.19 -8.96 3.46
N ALA A 40 11.60 -7.77 3.35
CA ALA A 40 10.32 -7.48 4.01
C ALA A 40 9.27 -6.95 3.04
N PHE A 41 9.65 -6.13 2.06
CA PHE A 41 8.70 -5.48 1.17
C PHE A 41 8.34 -6.40 0.01
N LEU A 42 7.07 -6.81 -0.06
CA LEU A 42 6.60 -7.72 -1.11
C LEU A 42 6.24 -7.00 -2.39
N GLY A 43 5.63 -5.83 -2.28
CA GLY A 43 5.18 -5.13 -3.46
C GLY A 43 4.05 -4.16 -3.14
N SER A 44 3.52 -3.57 -4.21
CA SER A 44 2.48 -2.55 -4.10
C SER A 44 1.44 -2.76 -5.18
N ILE A 45 0.21 -2.34 -4.90
CA ILE A 45 -0.83 -2.22 -5.92
C ILE A 45 -1.13 -0.74 -6.06
N VAL A 46 -0.86 -0.20 -7.24
CA VAL A 46 -1.16 1.19 -7.55
C VAL A 46 -2.56 1.23 -8.15
N SER A 47 -3.54 1.59 -7.34
CA SER A 47 -4.94 1.57 -7.72
C SER A 47 -5.40 2.97 -8.10
N TYR A 48 -4.84 3.49 -9.19
CA TYR A 48 -5.14 4.86 -9.59
C TYR A 48 -6.59 5.00 -10.06
N ALA A 49 -7.06 4.08 -10.90
CA ALA A 49 -8.44 4.06 -11.33
C ALA A 49 -9.31 3.41 -10.25
N ASN A 50 -10.53 3.92 -10.08
CA ASN A 50 -11.43 3.39 -9.06
C ASN A 50 -11.78 1.92 -9.29
N THR A 51 -11.85 1.50 -10.57
CA THR A 51 -12.13 0.10 -10.88
C THR A 51 -11.09 -0.83 -10.29
N VAL A 52 -9.83 -0.40 -10.23
CA VAL A 52 -8.77 -1.23 -9.62
C VAL A 52 -9.01 -1.36 -8.11
N LYS A 53 -9.45 -0.26 -7.47
CA LYS A 53 -9.79 -0.33 -6.06
C LYS A 53 -10.90 -1.34 -5.80
N TYR A 54 -11.95 -1.31 -6.63
CA TYR A 54 -13.10 -2.19 -6.43
C TYR A 54 -12.78 -3.64 -6.77
N GLU A 55 -12.12 -3.87 -7.90
CA GLU A 55 -11.97 -5.22 -8.43
C GLU A 55 -10.75 -5.97 -7.89
N ILE A 56 -9.65 -5.26 -7.64
CA ILE A 56 -8.42 -5.89 -7.19
C ILE A 56 -8.29 -5.82 -5.68
N LEU A 57 -8.61 -4.67 -5.08
CA LEU A 57 -8.46 -4.48 -3.64
C LEU A 57 -9.75 -4.76 -2.87
N ASN A 58 -10.85 -5.05 -3.57
CA ASN A 58 -12.14 -5.35 -2.96
C ASN A 58 -12.67 -4.21 -2.10
N VAL A 59 -12.37 -2.97 -2.47
CA VAL A 59 -12.93 -1.80 -1.81
C VAL A 59 -14.40 -1.69 -2.20
N PRO A 60 -15.33 -1.55 -1.25
CA PRO A 60 -16.74 -1.36 -1.60
C PRO A 60 -16.94 -0.11 -2.42
N GLU A 61 -17.85 -0.17 -3.39
CA GLU A 61 -18.16 1.01 -4.19
C GLU A 61 -18.72 2.11 -3.30
N GLY A 62 -18.31 3.35 -3.62
CA GLY A 62 -18.71 4.49 -2.82
C GLY A 62 -17.61 5.51 -2.79
N PRO A 63 -17.61 6.41 -1.81
CA PRO A 63 -16.55 7.41 -1.70
C PRO A 63 -15.20 6.75 -1.51
N VAL A 64 -14.27 7.03 -2.44
CA VAL A 64 -12.94 6.41 -2.42
C VAL A 64 -11.93 7.23 -1.62
N VAL A 65 -12.27 8.48 -1.30
CA VAL A 65 -11.43 9.31 -0.43
C VAL A 65 -12.13 9.35 0.92
N SER A 66 -11.89 8.32 1.72
CA SER A 66 -12.54 8.19 3.02
C SER A 66 -11.71 7.26 3.88
N GLU A 67 -11.94 7.33 5.18
CA GLU A 67 -11.26 6.44 6.12
C GLU A 67 -11.62 4.99 5.85
N GLN A 68 -12.89 4.72 5.56
CA GLN A 68 -13.30 3.35 5.26
C GLN A 68 -12.63 2.82 4.00
N ALA A 69 -12.51 3.65 2.97
CA ALA A 69 -11.87 3.23 1.72
C ALA A 69 -10.39 2.90 1.94
N VAL A 70 -9.66 3.74 2.70
CA VAL A 70 -8.24 3.48 2.91
C VAL A 70 -8.02 2.25 3.76
N LEU A 71 -8.88 1.99 4.74
CA LEU A 71 -8.78 0.76 5.52
C LEU A 71 -9.07 -0.47 4.66
N SER A 72 -10.05 -0.37 3.77
CA SER A 72 -10.36 -1.46 2.85
C SER A 72 -9.21 -1.72 1.88
N MET A 73 -8.55 -0.65 1.41
CA MET A 73 -7.38 -0.78 0.54
C MET A 73 -6.24 -1.50 1.27
N ALA A 74 -5.98 -1.14 2.52
CA ALA A 74 -4.92 -1.77 3.30
C ALA A 74 -5.20 -3.26 3.48
N ARG A 75 -6.45 -3.59 3.81
CA ARG A 75 -6.86 -4.98 3.99
C ARG A 75 -6.76 -5.74 2.68
N GLY A 76 -7.22 -5.12 1.59
CA GLY A 76 -7.21 -5.76 0.27
C GLY A 76 -5.82 -6.07 -0.23
N VAL A 77 -4.86 -5.16 -0.03
CA VAL A 77 -3.50 -5.42 -0.51
C VAL A 77 -2.81 -6.48 0.34
N CYS A 78 -3.09 -6.54 1.63
CA CYS A 78 -2.58 -7.63 2.46
C CYS A 78 -3.08 -8.97 1.94
N GLU A 79 -4.36 -9.07 1.62
CA GLU A 79 -4.93 -10.32 1.12
C GLU A 79 -4.39 -10.68 -0.26
N ALA A 80 -4.28 -9.68 -1.14
CA ALA A 80 -3.84 -9.94 -2.51
C ALA A 80 -2.40 -10.40 -2.58
N LEU A 81 -1.52 -9.83 -1.75
CA LEU A 81 -0.08 -10.13 -1.81
C LEU A 81 0.38 -11.05 -0.70
N GLY A 82 -0.48 -11.40 0.23
CA GLY A 82 -0.10 -12.30 1.33
C GLY A 82 0.82 -11.64 2.33
N ALA A 83 0.68 -10.34 2.54
CA ALA A 83 1.54 -9.60 3.46
C ALA A 83 1.00 -9.63 4.87
N ASP A 84 1.90 -9.47 5.84
CA ASP A 84 1.52 -9.43 7.24
C ASP A 84 1.02 -8.04 7.65
N VAL A 85 1.61 -7.00 7.09
CA VAL A 85 1.20 -5.61 7.38
C VAL A 85 1.14 -4.84 6.07
N SER A 86 0.41 -3.73 6.07
CA SER A 86 0.28 -2.91 4.88
C SER A 86 0.13 -1.45 5.22
N VAL A 87 0.44 -0.61 4.23
CA VAL A 87 0.20 0.84 4.27
C VAL A 87 -0.63 1.18 3.04
N ALA A 88 -1.67 1.96 3.23
CA ALA A 88 -2.51 2.39 2.12
C ALA A 88 -2.72 3.89 2.17
N VAL A 89 -2.73 4.52 1.00
CA VAL A 89 -3.05 5.94 0.87
C VAL A 89 -4.04 6.14 -0.25
N THR A 90 -4.96 7.08 -0.05
CA THR A 90 -5.92 7.49 -1.06
C THR A 90 -6.09 8.99 -0.97
N GLY A 91 -6.63 9.58 -2.02
CA GLY A 91 -6.84 11.03 -2.05
C GLY A 91 -7.08 11.51 -3.45
N VAL A 92 -7.10 12.84 -3.59
CA VAL A 92 -7.28 13.51 -4.87
C VAL A 92 -5.98 14.23 -5.20
N ALA A 93 -5.44 13.95 -6.38
CA ALA A 93 -4.19 14.60 -6.80
C ALA A 93 -4.46 16.01 -7.30
N GLY A 94 -3.47 16.88 -7.09
CA GLY A 94 -3.50 18.23 -7.66
C GLY A 94 -4.27 19.21 -6.84
N PRO A 95 -4.29 20.45 -7.31
CA PRO A 95 -5.06 21.45 -6.61
C PRO A 95 -6.54 21.20 -6.88
N GLU A 96 -7.32 21.41 -5.97
CA GLU A 96 -8.70 21.19 -6.20
C GLU A 96 -9.52 21.96 -5.39
#